data_6d035bd0e27d6adae8e7463fa8e6455c
#
_entry.id   6d035bd0e27d6adae8e7463fa8e6455c
#
_cell.length_a   1.000
_cell.length_b   1.000
_cell.length_c   1.000
_cell.angle_alpha   90.00
_cell.angle_beta   90.00
_cell.angle_gamma   90.00
#
_symmetry.space_group_name_H-M   'P 1'
#
loop_
_entity.id
_entity.type
_entity.pdbx_description
1 polymer ?
#
loop_
_entity_poly.entity_id
_entity_poly.type
_entity_poly.pdbx_seq_one_letter_code
_entity_poly.pdbx_strand_id
1 'polypeptide(L)'
;MSVFGGEQWRPLLHVNDVANAIDSTVDTQVNGIFNLHYQNFKIIDIAEEIQKKIRTSEIIKTPLEFQDARNYQVTSEKLLRETGFKAEVDLTTGIDEIYDLISKNRIKDINDPRYSNQNFLNLYGVK
;
A
#
# COMPACT_ATOMS: atom_id res chain seq x y z
N MET A 1 9.74 6.15 -13.76
CA MET A 1 8.53 5.74 -13.01
C MET A 1 7.38 6.63 -13.45
N SER A 2 6.33 6.05 -14.03
CA SER A 2 5.16 6.81 -14.48
C SER A 2 4.18 7.02 -13.32
N VAL A 3 3.73 8.25 -13.12
CA VAL A 3 2.74 8.63 -12.10
C VAL A 3 1.50 9.18 -12.83
N PHE A 4 0.40 8.47 -12.73
CA PHE A 4 -0.87 8.84 -13.34
C PHE A 4 -1.64 9.79 -12.40
N GLY A 5 -1.81 11.04 -12.82
CA GLY A 5 -2.35 12.13 -11.99
C GLY A 5 -1.39 12.60 -10.92
N GLY A 6 -1.43 11.98 -9.74
CA GLY A 6 -0.51 12.25 -8.62
C GLY A 6 -1.18 12.92 -7.42
N GLU A 7 -2.21 13.73 -7.62
CA GLU A 7 -2.86 14.50 -6.57
C GLU A 7 -3.94 13.71 -5.78
N GLN A 8 -4.32 12.54 -6.27
CA GLN A 8 -5.31 11.70 -5.60
C GLN A 8 -4.76 11.06 -4.32
N TRP A 9 -5.58 11.08 -3.30
CA TRP A 9 -5.28 10.49 -1.99
C TRP A 9 -5.50 8.98 -1.97
N ARG A 10 -4.61 8.27 -1.26
CA ARG A 10 -4.73 6.85 -0.96
C ARG A 10 -4.33 6.57 0.48
N PRO A 11 -5.15 5.83 1.23
CA PRO A 11 -4.73 5.28 2.51
C PRO A 11 -3.74 4.15 2.27
N LEU A 12 -2.60 4.21 2.93
CA LEU A 12 -1.61 3.13 2.92
C LEU A 12 -1.60 2.39 4.25
N LEU A 13 -1.28 1.12 4.16
CA LEU A 13 -1.17 0.23 5.30
C LEU A 13 -0.17 -0.88 4.99
N HIS A 14 0.73 -1.14 5.90
CA HIS A 14 1.66 -2.25 5.78
C HIS A 14 0.98 -3.58 6.17
N VAL A 15 1.34 -4.67 5.48
CA VAL A 15 0.72 -5.99 5.72
C VAL A 15 0.96 -6.51 7.15
N ASN A 16 2.09 -6.19 7.76
CA ASN A 16 2.37 -6.55 9.15
C ASN A 16 1.40 -5.86 10.12
N ASP A 17 1.05 -4.61 9.87
CA ASP A 17 0.03 -3.92 10.69
C ASP A 17 -1.36 -4.54 10.50
N VAL A 18 -1.68 -5.07 9.32
CA VAL A 18 -2.91 -5.84 9.12
C VAL A 18 -2.90 -7.09 10.01
N ALA A 19 -1.81 -7.86 9.98
CA ALA A 19 -1.66 -9.07 10.77
C ALA A 19 -1.75 -8.77 12.29
N ASN A 20 -1.04 -7.73 12.74
CA ASN A 20 -1.06 -7.30 14.14
C ASN A 20 -2.44 -6.81 14.58
N ALA A 21 -3.17 -6.08 13.72
CA ALA A 21 -4.53 -5.66 14.03
C ALA A 21 -5.48 -6.85 14.19
N ILE A 22 -5.37 -7.86 13.33
CA ILE A 22 -6.15 -9.08 13.44
C ILE A 22 -5.81 -9.79 14.75
N ASP A 23 -4.53 -10.03 15.02
CA ASP A 23 -4.05 -10.70 16.23
C ASP A 23 -4.55 -9.99 17.49
N SER A 24 -4.45 -8.66 17.54
CA SER A 24 -4.91 -7.86 18.68
C SER A 24 -6.41 -7.91 18.94
N THR A 25 -7.21 -8.40 17.99
CA THR A 25 -8.68 -8.45 18.11
C THR A 25 -9.25 -9.85 18.26
N VAL A 26 -8.46 -10.90 18.04
CA VAL A 26 -8.94 -12.31 18.06
C VAL A 26 -9.64 -12.68 19.36
N ASP A 27 -9.09 -12.29 20.50
CA ASP A 27 -9.63 -12.63 21.83
C ASP A 27 -10.51 -11.52 22.43
N THR A 28 -10.94 -10.56 21.61
CA THR A 28 -11.77 -9.44 22.08
C THR A 28 -13.25 -9.64 21.74
N GLN A 29 -14.13 -8.86 22.39
CA GLN A 29 -15.56 -8.79 22.08
C GLN A 29 -15.89 -7.71 21.05
N VAL A 30 -14.86 -7.21 20.35
CA VAL A 30 -15.02 -6.12 19.36
C VAL A 30 -15.73 -6.67 18.12
N ASN A 31 -16.83 -6.01 17.74
CA ASN A 31 -17.64 -6.40 16.59
C ASN A 31 -17.92 -5.20 15.68
N GLY A 32 -18.00 -5.45 14.38
CA GLY A 32 -18.38 -4.45 13.39
C GLY A 32 -17.34 -4.24 12.30
N ILE A 33 -17.52 -3.17 11.54
CA ILE A 33 -16.63 -2.78 10.44
C ILE A 33 -15.72 -1.65 10.93
N PHE A 34 -14.43 -1.82 10.72
CA PHE A 34 -13.38 -0.86 11.08
C PHE A 34 -12.52 -0.56 9.87
N ASN A 35 -12.18 0.71 9.68
CA ASN A 35 -11.12 1.09 8.76
C ASN A 35 -9.77 0.95 9.49
N LEU A 36 -8.78 0.49 8.75
CA LEU A 36 -7.39 0.43 9.21
C LEU A 36 -6.50 1.06 8.15
N HIS A 37 -5.68 2.03 8.53
CA HIS A 37 -4.64 2.64 7.70
C HIS A 37 -3.52 3.16 8.59
N TYR A 38 -2.33 3.26 8.03
CA TYR A 38 -1.23 3.97 8.67
C TYR A 38 -1.38 5.48 8.48
N GLN A 39 -1.41 5.91 7.23
CA GLN A 39 -1.53 7.32 6.84
C GLN A 39 -2.13 7.45 5.44
N ASN A 40 -2.80 8.59 5.18
CA ASN A 40 -3.23 8.96 3.83
C ASN A 40 -2.09 9.71 3.13
N PHE A 41 -1.76 9.29 1.89
CA PHE A 41 -0.73 9.90 1.05
C PHE A 41 -1.32 10.30 -0.29
N LYS A 42 -0.77 11.33 -0.91
CA LYS A 42 -0.95 11.54 -2.34
C LYS A 42 -0.08 10.56 -3.12
N ILE A 43 -0.51 10.16 -4.30
CA ILE A 43 0.28 9.26 -5.14
C ILE A 43 1.64 9.87 -5.50
N ILE A 44 1.70 11.19 -5.68
CA ILE A 44 2.95 11.88 -5.97
C ILE A 44 3.93 11.80 -4.78
N ASP A 45 3.45 11.93 -3.54
CA ASP A 45 4.29 11.86 -2.34
C ASP A 45 4.93 10.47 -2.22
N ILE A 46 4.18 9.40 -2.54
CA ILE A 46 4.69 8.02 -2.56
C ILE A 46 5.81 7.88 -3.61
N ALA A 47 5.60 8.45 -4.80
CA ALA A 47 6.59 8.40 -5.87
C ALA A 47 7.88 9.14 -5.48
N GLU A 48 7.76 10.28 -4.80
CA GLU A 48 8.90 11.05 -4.31
C GLU A 48 9.68 10.31 -3.22
N GLU A 49 8.99 9.61 -2.29
CA GLU A 49 9.66 8.76 -1.29
C GLU A 49 10.43 7.60 -1.97
N ILE A 50 9.84 6.95 -2.97
CA ILE A 50 10.52 5.91 -3.75
C ILE A 50 11.75 6.50 -4.48
N GLN A 51 11.63 7.71 -5.06
CA GLN A 51 12.75 8.36 -5.75
C GLN A 51 13.90 8.71 -4.81
N LYS A 52 13.63 9.09 -3.57
CA LYS A 52 14.69 9.32 -2.57
C LYS A 52 15.54 8.07 -2.34
N LYS A 53 14.92 6.90 -2.36
CA LYS A 53 15.61 5.60 -2.23
C LYS A 53 16.31 5.21 -3.53
N ILE A 54 15.64 5.36 -4.67
CA ILE A 54 16.14 4.97 -5.98
C ILE A 54 16.46 6.24 -6.78
N ARG A 55 17.59 6.85 -6.48
CA ARG A 55 18.02 8.16 -7.03
C ARG A 55 18.16 8.21 -8.55
N THR A 56 18.28 7.06 -9.20
CA THR A 56 18.35 6.94 -10.67
C THR A 56 16.97 6.92 -11.33
N SER A 57 15.88 6.88 -10.55
CA SER A 57 14.53 6.89 -11.10
C SER A 57 14.08 8.32 -11.43
N GLU A 58 13.43 8.49 -12.58
CA GLU A 58 12.74 9.72 -12.93
C GLU A 58 11.24 9.57 -12.70
N ILE A 59 10.60 10.63 -12.17
CA ILE A 59 9.15 10.72 -12.04
C ILE A 59 8.60 11.37 -13.29
N ILE A 60 7.81 10.63 -14.06
CA ILE A 60 7.13 11.11 -15.26
C ILE A 60 5.64 11.23 -14.92
N LYS A 61 5.15 12.46 -14.79
CA LYS A 61 3.73 12.72 -14.60
C LYS A 61 2.98 12.52 -15.91
N THR A 62 1.98 11.66 -15.89
CA THR A 62 1.10 11.42 -17.04
C THR A 62 -0.32 11.88 -16.68
N PRO A 63 -1.11 12.35 -17.67
CA PRO A 63 -2.51 12.65 -17.44
C PRO A 63 -3.23 11.45 -16.80
N LEU A 64 -4.24 11.73 -15.98
CA LEU A 64 -5.07 10.70 -15.37
C LEU A 64 -5.97 10.08 -16.45
N GLU A 65 -5.42 9.18 -17.24
CA GLU A 65 -6.17 8.38 -18.17
C GLU A 65 -6.55 7.06 -17.52
N PHE A 66 -7.81 6.99 -17.04
CA PHE A 66 -8.58 5.76 -16.87
C PHE A 66 -8.22 4.74 -15.78
N GLN A 67 -7.10 4.78 -15.07
CA GLN A 67 -6.74 3.60 -14.27
C GLN A 67 -7.28 3.60 -12.84
N ASP A 68 -7.27 4.70 -12.12
CA ASP A 68 -7.90 4.80 -10.80
C ASP A 68 -8.16 6.26 -10.40
N ALA A 69 -9.28 6.78 -10.86
CA ALA A 69 -9.71 8.16 -10.57
C ALA A 69 -10.22 8.34 -9.13
N ARG A 70 -10.31 7.27 -8.33
CA ARG A 70 -10.76 7.38 -6.93
C ARG A 70 -9.86 8.35 -6.18
N ASN A 71 -10.48 9.20 -5.37
CA ASN A 71 -9.79 10.15 -4.52
C ASN A 71 -10.47 10.15 -3.16
N TYR A 72 -9.85 9.52 -2.16
CA TYR A 72 -10.46 9.35 -0.85
C TYR A 72 -9.39 9.21 0.24
N GLN A 73 -9.82 9.53 1.44
CA GLN A 73 -9.06 9.35 2.68
C GLN A 73 -9.88 8.51 3.65
N VAL A 74 -9.23 7.87 4.58
CA VAL A 74 -9.87 7.13 5.67
C VAL A 74 -9.35 7.61 7.01
N THR A 75 -10.13 7.36 8.08
CA THR A 75 -9.69 7.49 9.46
C THR A 75 -9.84 6.14 10.17
N SER A 76 -8.88 5.80 11.02
CA SER A 76 -8.89 4.61 11.88
C SER A 76 -9.23 4.93 13.34
N GLU A 77 -9.77 6.11 13.61
CA GLU A 77 -10.10 6.55 14.98
C GLU A 77 -11.06 5.60 15.70
N LYS A 78 -12.03 5.03 14.96
CA LYS A 78 -12.94 4.05 15.53
C LYS A 78 -12.18 2.81 16.01
N LEU A 79 -11.27 2.28 15.19
CA LEU A 79 -10.45 1.12 15.57
C LEU A 79 -9.60 1.42 16.79
N LEU A 80 -8.87 2.55 16.77
CA LEU A 80 -8.04 2.98 17.90
C LEU A 80 -8.85 3.09 19.20
N ARG A 81 -10.02 3.72 19.16
CA ARG A 81 -10.87 3.90 20.33
C ARG A 81 -11.40 2.58 20.88
N GLU A 82 -11.80 1.65 20.01
CA GLU A 82 -12.45 0.40 20.41
C GLU A 82 -11.44 -0.70 20.81
N THR A 83 -10.23 -0.68 20.24
CA THR A 83 -9.22 -1.74 20.42
C THR A 83 -7.90 -1.27 21.00
N GLY A 84 -7.62 0.03 20.98
CA GLY A 84 -6.30 0.57 21.29
C GLY A 84 -5.26 0.38 20.18
N PHE A 85 -5.60 -0.30 19.09
CA PHE A 85 -4.67 -0.59 18.00
C PHE A 85 -4.42 0.64 17.11
N LYS A 86 -3.14 0.84 16.77
CA LYS A 86 -2.69 1.83 15.79
C LYS A 86 -1.63 1.20 14.88
N ALA A 87 -1.73 1.45 13.58
CA ALA A 87 -0.70 1.06 12.64
C ALA A 87 0.59 1.88 12.86
N GLU A 88 1.75 1.23 12.77
CA GLU A 88 3.05 1.82 13.13
C GLU A 88 4.09 1.75 12.01
N VAL A 89 3.93 0.83 11.04
CA VAL A 89 4.90 0.66 9.96
C VAL A 89 4.74 1.77 8.93
N ASP A 90 5.76 2.62 8.83
CA ASP A 90 5.74 3.77 7.92
C ASP A 90 6.03 3.40 6.45
N LEU A 91 5.78 4.36 5.56
CA LEU A 91 5.99 4.19 4.13
C LEU A 91 7.46 3.88 3.79
N THR A 92 8.40 4.53 4.46
CA THR A 92 9.84 4.37 4.20
C THR A 92 10.28 2.93 4.51
N THR A 93 9.84 2.39 5.64
CA THR A 93 10.07 0.99 6.02
C THR A 93 9.56 0.02 4.96
N GLY A 94 8.32 0.21 4.48
CA GLY A 94 7.75 -0.63 3.43
C GLY A 94 8.52 -0.54 2.10
N ILE A 95 8.97 0.66 1.72
CA ILE A 95 9.83 0.86 0.54
C ILE A 95 11.17 0.14 0.71
N ASP A 96 11.79 0.24 1.88
CA ASP A 96 13.07 -0.38 2.17
C ASP A 96 12.99 -1.91 2.12
N GLU A 97 11.93 -2.50 2.68
CA GLU A 97 11.68 -3.94 2.62
C GLU A 97 11.57 -4.45 1.17
N ILE A 98 10.76 -3.77 0.34
CA ILE A 98 10.59 -4.15 -1.08
C ILE A 98 11.91 -3.98 -1.84
N TYR A 99 12.61 -2.86 -1.62
CA TYR A 99 13.91 -2.61 -2.24
C TYR A 99 14.91 -3.72 -1.89
N ASP A 100 14.97 -4.13 -0.63
CA ASP A 100 15.84 -5.20 -0.16
C ASP A 100 15.49 -6.57 -0.77
N LEU A 101 14.20 -6.89 -0.89
CA LEU A 101 13.75 -8.13 -1.54
C LEU A 101 14.20 -8.21 -3.00
N ILE A 102 14.11 -7.08 -3.72
CA ILE A 102 14.50 -7.01 -5.13
C ILE A 102 16.03 -7.01 -5.25
N SER A 103 16.73 -6.15 -4.52
CA SER A 103 18.19 -5.97 -4.62
C SER A 103 18.97 -7.22 -4.17
N LYS A 104 18.43 -7.95 -3.20
CA LYS A 104 18.99 -9.23 -2.72
C LYS A 104 18.55 -10.43 -3.55
N ASN A 105 17.91 -10.20 -4.69
CA ASN A 105 17.41 -11.23 -5.62
C ASN A 105 16.53 -12.31 -4.95
N ARG A 106 15.77 -11.93 -3.93
CA ARG A 106 14.82 -12.81 -3.25
C ARG A 106 13.54 -13.00 -4.06
N ILE A 107 13.20 -12.04 -4.92
CA ILE A 107 12.19 -12.15 -5.96
C ILE A 107 12.89 -12.58 -7.24
N LYS A 108 12.71 -13.84 -7.65
CA LYS A 108 13.44 -14.42 -8.78
C LYS A 108 12.99 -13.88 -10.13
N ASP A 109 11.71 -13.60 -10.29
CA ASP A 109 11.12 -13.04 -11.50
C ASP A 109 10.09 -11.97 -11.11
N ILE A 110 10.48 -10.72 -11.28
CA ILE A 110 9.61 -9.57 -10.96
C ILE A 110 8.42 -9.46 -11.93
N ASN A 111 8.49 -10.09 -13.10
CA ASN A 111 7.41 -10.10 -14.09
C ASN A 111 6.45 -11.28 -13.89
N ASP A 112 6.66 -12.13 -12.89
CA ASP A 112 5.74 -13.21 -12.57
C ASP A 112 4.31 -12.64 -12.35
N PRO A 113 3.30 -13.17 -13.06
CA PRO A 113 1.92 -12.67 -12.95
C PRO A 113 1.38 -12.60 -11.53
N ARG A 114 1.92 -13.40 -10.61
CA ARG A 114 1.53 -13.38 -9.19
C ARG A 114 1.81 -12.05 -8.49
N TYR A 115 2.71 -11.23 -9.02
CA TYR A 115 3.02 -9.90 -8.47
C TYR A 115 2.20 -8.77 -9.10
N SER A 116 1.29 -9.09 -10.01
CA SER A 116 0.37 -8.13 -10.64
C SER A 116 -1.07 -8.60 -10.50
N ASN A 117 -1.87 -7.86 -9.76
CA ASN A 117 -3.29 -8.20 -9.57
C ASN A 117 -4.01 -8.40 -10.90
N GLN A 118 -3.76 -7.53 -11.87
CA GLN A 118 -4.41 -7.61 -13.19
C GLN A 118 -3.97 -8.85 -13.96
N ASN A 119 -2.67 -9.13 -14.02
CA ASN A 119 -2.15 -10.30 -14.73
C ASN A 119 -2.59 -11.59 -14.05
N PHE A 120 -2.60 -11.62 -12.71
CA PHE A 120 -3.08 -12.76 -11.95
C PHE A 120 -4.56 -13.05 -12.24
N LEU A 121 -5.42 -12.03 -12.18
CA LEU A 121 -6.84 -12.18 -12.47
C LEU A 121 -7.10 -12.58 -13.92
N ASN A 122 -6.33 -12.08 -14.87
CA ASN A 122 -6.44 -12.47 -16.29
C ASN A 122 -6.07 -13.95 -16.52
N LEU A 123 -5.11 -14.49 -15.76
CA LEU A 123 -4.64 -15.86 -15.94
C LEU A 123 -5.42 -16.88 -15.09
N TYR A 124 -5.80 -16.51 -13.88
CA TYR A 124 -6.35 -17.42 -12.87
C TYR A 124 -7.75 -17.02 -12.38
N GLY A 125 -8.25 -15.85 -12.77
CA GLY A 125 -9.56 -15.38 -12.37
C GLY A 125 -10.68 -16.27 -12.90
N VAL A 126 -11.69 -16.51 -12.07
CA VAL A 126 -12.91 -17.19 -12.49
C VAL A 126 -13.68 -16.28 -13.46
N LYS A 127 -13.95 -16.78 -14.66
CA LYS A 127 -14.80 -16.10 -15.65
C LYS A 127 -16.26 -16.08 -15.21
#